data_a157fbfb16d9ba67f26aa848ce682320
#
_entry.id   a157fbfb16d9ba67f26aa848ce682320
#
_cell.length_a   1.000
_cell.length_b   1.000
_cell.length_c   1.000
_cell.angle_alpha   90.00
_cell.angle_beta   90.00
_cell.angle_gamma   90.00
#
_symmetry.space_group_name_H-M   'P 1'
#
loop_
_entity.id
_entity.type
_entity.pdbx_description
1 polymer ?
#
loop_
_entity_poly.entity_id
_entity_poly.type
_entity_poly.pdbx_seq_one_letter_code
_entity_poly.pdbx_strand_id
1 'polypeptide(L)'
;MKQKLLLEMLSSTILELRANGQWGTAHVYRSARNSFSAFNDDKDVPFCKLNPNLLKRFEIYLRQRRCSWNTVSTYMKVLRAVYNRAVDNGYALYIPRLFRHVHTSVCADQRRSLDASDIGNLLYETEKVPINGTLPLDVQKTKILFALMFLLRGIP
;
A
#
# COMPACT_ATOMS: atom_id res chain seq x y z
N MET A 1 -3.18 -33.93 -4.48
CA MET A 1 -2.88 -32.46 -4.55
C MET A 1 -2.26 -32.04 -3.24
N LYS A 2 -1.05 -31.47 -3.24
CA LYS A 2 -0.47 -30.89 -2.01
C LYS A 2 -1.30 -29.66 -1.64
N GLN A 3 -2.04 -29.72 -0.54
CA GLN A 3 -2.78 -28.58 -0.01
C GLN A 3 -1.76 -27.59 0.57
N LYS A 4 -1.42 -26.56 -0.19
CA LYS A 4 -0.71 -25.40 0.37
C LYS A 4 -1.71 -24.50 1.08
N LEU A 5 -1.28 -23.92 2.19
CA LEU A 5 -2.08 -23.02 3.00
C LEU A 5 -1.78 -21.55 2.63
N LEU A 6 -2.71 -20.65 2.90
CA LEU A 6 -2.60 -19.24 2.51
C LEU A 6 -1.43 -18.51 3.19
N LEU A 7 -1.28 -18.67 4.51
CA LEU A 7 -0.20 -18.01 5.26
C LEU A 7 1.17 -18.61 4.93
N GLU A 8 1.23 -19.92 4.67
CA GLU A 8 2.44 -20.60 4.19
C GLU A 8 2.88 -20.02 2.84
N MET A 9 1.93 -19.85 1.90
CA MET A 9 2.24 -19.30 0.58
C MET A 9 2.63 -17.82 0.63
N LEU A 10 1.99 -17.02 1.51
CA LEU A 10 2.42 -15.66 1.79
C LEU A 10 3.86 -15.63 2.31
N SER A 11 4.21 -16.54 3.22
CA SER A 11 5.55 -16.62 3.80
C SER A 11 6.61 -16.99 2.75
N SER A 12 6.34 -17.95 1.88
CA SER A 12 7.25 -18.32 0.78
C SER A 12 7.42 -17.15 -0.20
N THR A 13 6.34 -16.45 -0.55
CA THR A 13 6.42 -15.26 -1.42
C THR A 13 7.23 -14.12 -0.78
N ILE A 14 7.12 -13.90 0.54
CA ILE A 14 7.91 -12.90 1.26
C ILE A 14 9.41 -13.24 1.18
N LEU A 15 9.78 -14.50 1.32
CA LEU A 15 11.18 -14.94 1.22
C LEU A 15 11.73 -14.71 -0.20
N GLU A 16 10.96 -15.07 -1.23
CA GLU A 16 11.33 -14.82 -2.63
C GLU A 16 11.51 -13.32 -2.93
N LEU A 17 10.58 -12.47 -2.48
CA LEU A 17 10.66 -11.03 -2.66
C LEU A 17 11.91 -10.44 -2.00
N ARG A 18 12.29 -10.94 -0.81
CA ARG A 18 13.53 -10.53 -0.14
C ARG A 18 14.77 -10.98 -0.88
N ALA A 19 14.80 -12.22 -1.36
CA ALA A 19 15.91 -12.74 -2.14
C ALA A 19 16.14 -11.93 -3.43
N ASN A 20 15.05 -11.39 -4.02
CA ASN A 20 15.09 -10.53 -5.19
C ASN A 20 15.34 -9.03 -4.87
N GLY A 21 15.69 -8.69 -3.63
CA GLY A 21 15.94 -7.30 -3.21
C GLY A 21 14.70 -6.40 -3.09
N GLN A 22 13.48 -6.95 -3.23
CA GLN A 22 12.23 -6.20 -3.19
C GLN A 22 11.71 -6.00 -1.75
N TRP A 23 12.53 -5.36 -0.92
CA TRP A 23 12.28 -5.22 0.52
C TRP A 23 10.98 -4.48 0.85
N GLY A 24 10.65 -3.41 0.10
CA GLY A 24 9.41 -2.65 0.30
C GLY A 24 8.16 -3.50 0.04
N THR A 25 8.13 -4.25 -1.06
CA THR A 25 7.03 -5.16 -1.40
C THR A 25 6.94 -6.29 -0.37
N ALA A 26 8.07 -6.90 0.01
CA ALA A 26 8.12 -7.94 1.04
C ALA A 26 7.56 -7.44 2.39
N HIS A 27 7.81 -6.18 2.75
CA HIS A 27 7.24 -5.56 3.96
C HIS A 27 5.71 -5.47 3.88
N VAL A 28 5.15 -5.03 2.76
CA VAL A 28 3.70 -4.97 2.55
C VAL A 28 3.05 -6.36 2.64
N TYR A 29 3.65 -7.37 2.01
CA TYR A 29 3.18 -8.76 2.08
C TYR A 29 3.22 -9.29 3.52
N ARG A 30 4.28 -9.00 4.27
CA ARG A 30 4.41 -9.38 5.68
C ARG A 30 3.32 -8.72 6.54
N SER A 31 3.03 -7.43 6.32
CA SER A 31 1.99 -6.71 7.05
C SER A 31 0.59 -7.29 6.75
N ALA A 32 0.30 -7.58 5.49
CA ALA A 32 -0.95 -8.24 5.10
C ALA A 32 -1.08 -9.64 5.72
N ARG A 33 0.00 -10.45 5.70
CA ARG A 33 0.05 -11.77 6.33
C ARG A 33 -0.24 -11.70 7.82
N ASN A 34 0.45 -10.81 8.54
CA ASN A 34 0.28 -10.67 9.99
C ASN A 34 -1.14 -10.20 10.35
N SER A 35 -1.71 -9.28 9.56
CA SER A 35 -3.10 -8.83 9.76
C SER A 35 -4.11 -9.94 9.52
N PHE A 36 -3.88 -10.79 8.51
CA PHE A 36 -4.76 -11.92 8.23
C PHE A 36 -4.61 -13.03 9.28
N SER A 37 -3.38 -13.32 9.75
CA SER A 37 -3.09 -14.23 10.85
C SER A 37 -3.85 -13.84 12.12
N ALA A 38 -3.72 -12.57 12.53
CA ALA A 38 -4.43 -12.02 13.70
C ALA A 38 -5.97 -12.03 13.53
N PHE A 39 -6.49 -11.89 12.32
CA PHE A 39 -7.92 -12.01 12.03
C PHE A 39 -8.43 -13.44 12.23
N ASN A 40 -7.62 -14.43 11.95
CA ASN A 40 -8.00 -15.85 11.98
C ASN A 40 -7.40 -16.61 13.17
N ASP A 41 -7.09 -15.91 14.28
CA ASP A 41 -6.54 -16.48 15.51
C ASP A 41 -5.29 -17.35 15.25
N ASP A 42 -4.39 -16.86 14.41
CA ASP A 42 -3.15 -17.50 13.96
C ASP A 42 -3.34 -18.88 13.28
N LYS A 43 -4.57 -19.22 12.94
CA LYS A 43 -4.86 -20.45 12.18
C LYS A 43 -4.69 -20.19 10.69
N ASP A 44 -3.98 -21.07 10.01
CA ASP A 44 -3.86 -20.97 8.56
C ASP A 44 -5.12 -21.46 7.85
N VAL A 45 -5.40 -20.91 6.68
CA VAL A 45 -6.60 -21.18 5.91
C VAL A 45 -6.23 -21.87 4.61
N PRO A 46 -6.76 -23.08 4.33
CA PRO A 46 -6.59 -23.69 3.03
C PRO A 46 -7.36 -22.91 1.96
N PHE A 47 -6.80 -22.83 0.75
CA PHE A 47 -7.40 -22.08 -0.35
C PHE A 47 -8.83 -22.49 -0.69
N CYS A 48 -9.21 -23.73 -0.45
CA CYS A 48 -10.60 -24.20 -0.66
C CYS A 48 -11.62 -23.55 0.28
N LYS A 49 -11.18 -23.04 1.44
CA LYS A 49 -12.04 -22.30 2.38
C LYS A 49 -12.08 -20.80 2.11
N LEU A 50 -11.25 -20.31 1.19
CA LEU A 50 -11.27 -18.91 0.80
C LEU A 50 -12.53 -18.61 -0.01
N ASN A 51 -13.40 -17.77 0.51
CA ASN A 51 -14.68 -17.43 -0.10
C ASN A 51 -14.97 -15.92 0.06
N PRO A 52 -15.91 -15.35 -0.71
CA PRO A 52 -16.24 -13.91 -0.64
C PRO A 52 -16.63 -13.43 0.76
N ASN A 53 -17.33 -14.29 1.53
CA ASN A 53 -17.77 -13.94 2.89
C ASN A 53 -16.59 -13.81 3.85
N LEU A 54 -15.60 -14.70 3.77
CA LEU A 54 -14.38 -14.62 4.58
C LEU A 54 -13.60 -13.33 4.27
N LEU A 55 -13.46 -13.00 2.98
CA LEU A 55 -12.78 -11.77 2.55
C LEU A 55 -13.53 -10.53 3.03
N LYS A 56 -14.87 -10.54 2.98
CA LYS A 56 -15.68 -9.43 3.50
C LYS A 56 -15.57 -9.27 5.01
N ARG A 57 -15.55 -10.36 5.75
CA ARG A 57 -15.30 -10.35 7.21
C ARG A 57 -13.91 -9.78 7.52
N PHE A 58 -12.89 -10.13 6.75
CA PHE A 58 -11.55 -9.58 6.91
C PHE A 58 -11.50 -8.08 6.59
N GLU A 59 -12.23 -7.60 5.56
CA GLU A 59 -12.39 -6.16 5.28
C GLU A 59 -12.99 -5.43 6.48
N ILE A 60 -14.08 -5.95 7.04
CA ILE A 60 -14.75 -5.37 8.21
C ILE A 60 -13.79 -5.33 9.41
N TYR A 61 -13.06 -6.41 9.67
CA TYR A 61 -12.05 -6.48 10.73
C TYR A 61 -10.97 -5.39 10.57
N LEU A 62 -10.44 -5.20 9.36
CA LEU A 62 -9.46 -4.14 9.09
C LEU A 62 -10.04 -2.75 9.36
N ARG A 63 -11.29 -2.50 8.98
CA ARG A 63 -11.98 -1.22 9.23
C ARG A 63 -12.22 -0.98 10.71
N GLN A 64 -12.60 -2.01 11.46
CA GLN A 64 -12.72 -1.92 12.93
C GLN A 64 -11.39 -1.55 13.60
N ARG A 65 -10.27 -2.00 13.04
CA ARG A 65 -8.92 -1.61 13.46
C ARG A 65 -8.48 -0.24 12.93
N ARG A 66 -9.39 0.57 12.40
CA ARG A 66 -9.17 1.91 11.86
C ARG A 66 -8.15 1.96 10.69
N CYS A 67 -7.95 0.86 9.98
CA CYS A 67 -7.15 0.88 8.75
C CYS A 67 -7.80 1.79 7.70
N SER A 68 -6.98 2.57 6.98
CA SER A 68 -7.47 3.38 5.86
C SER A 68 -7.98 2.49 4.71
N TRP A 69 -8.84 3.03 3.85
CA TRP A 69 -9.32 2.31 2.67
C TRP A 69 -8.18 1.90 1.73
N ASN A 70 -7.12 2.71 1.65
CA ASN A 70 -5.92 2.36 0.87
C ASN A 70 -5.17 1.17 1.46
N THR A 71 -5.08 1.07 2.79
CA THR A 71 -4.49 -0.09 3.47
C THR A 71 -5.33 -1.35 3.23
N VAL A 72 -6.66 -1.25 3.36
CA VAL A 72 -7.59 -2.35 3.07
C VAL A 72 -7.42 -2.83 1.63
N SER A 73 -7.45 -1.90 0.67
CA SER A 73 -7.24 -2.18 -0.75
C SER A 73 -5.90 -2.89 -1.01
N THR A 74 -4.83 -2.40 -0.39
CA THR A 74 -3.49 -2.97 -0.52
C THR A 74 -3.46 -4.41 -0.03
N TYR A 75 -4.03 -4.70 1.15
CA TYR A 75 -4.05 -6.06 1.69
C TYR A 75 -4.92 -7.01 0.85
N MET A 76 -6.07 -6.53 0.36
CA MET A 76 -6.91 -7.31 -0.56
C MET A 76 -6.19 -7.62 -1.88
N LYS A 77 -5.42 -6.67 -2.42
CA LYS A 77 -4.60 -6.89 -3.63
C LYS A 77 -3.50 -7.93 -3.38
N VAL A 78 -2.85 -7.90 -2.21
CA VAL A 78 -1.85 -8.91 -1.83
C VAL A 78 -2.48 -10.30 -1.76
N LEU A 79 -3.63 -10.44 -1.08
CA LEU A 79 -4.35 -11.72 -1.00
C LEU A 79 -4.77 -12.23 -2.39
N ARG A 80 -5.24 -11.33 -3.26
CA ARG A 80 -5.59 -11.66 -4.65
C ARG A 80 -4.38 -12.16 -5.44
N ALA A 81 -3.23 -11.48 -5.32
CA ALA A 81 -2.00 -11.88 -6.01
C ALA A 81 -1.53 -13.26 -5.57
N VAL A 82 -1.54 -13.54 -4.27
CA VAL A 82 -1.17 -14.86 -3.75
C VAL A 82 -2.17 -15.93 -4.14
N TYR A 83 -3.47 -15.63 -4.12
CA TYR A 83 -4.50 -16.54 -4.59
C TYR A 83 -4.33 -16.90 -6.08
N ASN A 84 -4.14 -15.90 -6.96
CA ASN A 84 -3.92 -16.14 -8.38
C ASN A 84 -2.69 -17.03 -8.60
N ARG A 85 -1.59 -16.72 -7.90
CA ARG A 85 -0.38 -17.54 -7.94
C ARG A 85 -0.62 -18.98 -7.45
N ALA A 86 -1.50 -19.16 -6.47
CA ALA A 86 -1.90 -20.51 -6.02
C ALA A 86 -2.69 -21.26 -7.08
N VAL A 87 -3.55 -20.57 -7.81
CA VAL A 87 -4.31 -21.13 -8.94
C VAL A 87 -3.34 -21.52 -10.08
N ASP A 88 -2.43 -20.64 -10.45
CA ASP A 88 -1.44 -20.88 -11.52
C ASP A 88 -0.53 -22.09 -11.20
N ASN A 89 -0.20 -22.28 -9.93
CA ASN A 89 0.59 -23.41 -9.45
C ASN A 89 -0.25 -24.70 -9.17
N GLY A 90 -1.55 -24.69 -9.43
CA GLY A 90 -2.43 -25.83 -9.20
C GLY A 90 -2.72 -26.16 -7.72
N TYR A 91 -2.45 -25.22 -6.80
CA TYR A 91 -2.75 -25.39 -5.37
C TYR A 91 -4.16 -24.96 -4.98
N ALA A 92 -4.82 -24.17 -5.83
CA ALA A 92 -6.19 -23.71 -5.63
C ALA A 92 -7.00 -23.85 -6.92
N LEU A 93 -8.30 -24.07 -6.79
CA LEU A 93 -9.23 -24.00 -7.90
C LEU A 93 -9.60 -22.53 -8.16
N TYR A 94 -9.74 -22.16 -9.43
CA TYR A 94 -10.17 -20.81 -9.79
C TYR A 94 -11.64 -20.60 -9.41
N ILE A 95 -11.90 -19.59 -8.58
CA ILE A 95 -13.24 -19.14 -8.20
C ILE A 95 -13.51 -17.80 -8.91
N PRO A 96 -14.44 -17.76 -9.88
CA PRO A 96 -14.77 -16.51 -10.56
C PRO A 96 -15.25 -15.45 -9.57
N ARG A 97 -14.76 -14.21 -9.75
CA ARG A 97 -15.21 -13.02 -8.99
C ARG A 97 -15.03 -13.12 -7.46
N LEU A 98 -14.10 -13.94 -6.96
CA LEU A 98 -13.83 -14.11 -5.52
C LEU A 98 -13.63 -12.75 -4.78
N PHE A 99 -12.96 -11.78 -5.40
CA PHE A 99 -12.67 -10.47 -4.82
C PHE A 99 -13.63 -9.35 -5.27
N ARG A 100 -14.79 -9.69 -5.89
CA ARG A 100 -15.70 -8.68 -6.45
C ARG A 100 -16.30 -7.74 -5.39
N HIS A 101 -16.60 -8.29 -4.21
CA HIS A 101 -17.35 -7.59 -3.17
C HIS A 101 -16.47 -6.95 -2.09
N VAL A 102 -15.16 -6.92 -2.27
CA VAL A 102 -14.21 -6.27 -1.37
C VAL A 102 -13.56 -5.05 -2.02
N HIS A 103 -13.17 -4.10 -1.18
CA HIS A 103 -12.57 -2.87 -1.65
C HIS A 103 -11.15 -3.12 -2.18
N THR A 104 -10.94 -2.90 -3.48
CA THR A 104 -9.65 -3.02 -4.16
C THR A 104 -9.26 -1.77 -4.94
N SER A 105 -10.07 -0.71 -4.86
CA SER A 105 -9.78 0.59 -5.49
C SER A 105 -8.84 1.44 -4.65
N VAL A 106 -8.26 2.46 -5.25
CA VAL A 106 -7.46 3.47 -4.55
C VAL A 106 -8.37 4.66 -4.31
N CYS A 107 -8.53 5.05 -3.04
CA CYS A 107 -9.17 6.31 -2.69
C CYS A 107 -8.09 7.39 -2.70
N ALA A 108 -8.22 8.36 -3.60
CA ALA A 108 -7.40 9.56 -3.59
C ALA A 108 -7.96 10.51 -2.52
N ASP A 109 -7.62 10.28 -1.25
CA ASP A 109 -8.14 11.07 -0.14
C ASP A 109 -7.57 12.49 -0.10
N GLN A 110 -6.47 12.76 -0.79
CA GLN A 110 -5.85 14.08 -0.87
C GLN A 110 -5.18 14.27 -2.24
N ARG A 111 -5.42 15.43 -2.85
CA ARG A 111 -4.62 15.89 -3.97
C ARG A 111 -3.19 16.12 -3.46
N ARG A 112 -2.24 15.40 -4.04
CA ARG A 112 -0.80 15.60 -3.75
C ARG A 112 -0.20 16.73 -4.58
N SER A 113 -0.98 17.32 -5.49
CA SER A 113 -0.59 18.48 -6.25
C SER A 113 -0.83 19.73 -5.41
N LEU A 114 0.18 20.57 -5.27
CA LEU A 114 0.04 21.92 -4.74
C LEU A 114 -0.80 22.74 -5.70
N ASP A 115 -1.67 23.58 -5.16
CA ASP A 115 -2.41 24.52 -5.96
C ASP A 115 -1.50 25.71 -6.34
N ALA A 116 -1.86 26.46 -7.38
CA ALA A 116 -1.04 27.61 -7.83
C ALA A 116 -0.85 28.65 -6.73
N SER A 117 -1.86 28.85 -5.87
CA SER A 117 -1.79 29.69 -4.68
C SER A 117 -0.77 29.19 -3.65
N ASP A 118 -0.74 27.86 -3.42
CA ASP A 118 0.21 27.26 -2.48
C ASP A 118 1.65 27.40 -2.97
N ILE A 119 1.85 27.28 -4.29
CA ILE A 119 3.14 27.49 -4.93
C ILE A 119 3.55 28.95 -4.82
N GLY A 120 2.62 29.87 -5.07
CA GLY A 120 2.85 31.32 -4.90
C GLY A 120 3.28 31.64 -3.47
N ASN A 121 2.54 31.15 -2.49
CA ASN A 121 2.88 31.35 -1.07
C ASN A 121 4.26 30.77 -0.74
N LEU A 122 4.58 29.57 -1.20
CA LEU A 122 5.86 28.92 -0.94
C LEU A 122 7.04 29.69 -1.57
N LEU A 123 6.85 30.32 -2.70
CA LEU A 123 7.87 31.09 -3.40
C LEU A 123 8.01 32.53 -2.84
N TYR A 124 6.88 33.17 -2.50
CA TYR A 124 6.83 34.59 -2.14
C TYR A 124 6.67 34.85 -0.64
N GLU A 125 6.23 33.90 0.19
CA GLU A 125 6.22 34.04 1.65
C GLU A 125 7.65 34.03 2.23
N THR A 126 8.37 35.12 1.99
CA THR A 126 9.62 35.43 2.68
C THR A 126 9.40 36.21 3.99
N GLU A 127 8.14 36.61 4.27
CA GLU A 127 7.88 37.63 5.30
C GLU A 127 7.62 37.10 6.72
N LYS A 128 7.57 35.79 6.93
CA LYS A 128 7.45 35.20 8.28
C LYS A 128 8.75 34.63 8.83
N VAL A 129 9.87 35.18 8.43
CA VAL A 129 11.14 34.85 9.06
C VAL A 129 11.20 35.66 10.38
N PRO A 130 11.50 35.03 11.51
CA PRO A 130 11.70 35.76 12.76
C PRO A 130 12.77 36.81 12.55
N ILE A 131 12.56 38.01 13.15
CA ILE A 131 13.23 39.28 12.96
C ILE A 131 14.80 39.24 12.98
N ASN A 132 15.43 38.12 13.27
CA ASN A 132 16.87 37.95 13.41
C ASN A 132 17.54 36.88 12.57
N GLY A 133 16.93 36.38 11.50
CA GLY A 133 17.55 35.29 10.75
C GLY A 133 17.24 35.25 9.27
N THR A 134 18.29 35.39 8.45
CA THR A 134 18.25 34.90 7.07
C THR A 134 17.88 33.42 7.08
N LEU A 135 16.94 33.01 6.19
CA LEU A 135 16.62 31.59 5.98
C LEU A 135 17.93 30.81 5.79
N PRO A 136 18.06 29.64 6.43
CA PRO A 136 19.21 28.77 6.22
C PRO A 136 19.49 28.58 4.73
N LEU A 137 20.75 28.60 4.35
CA LEU A 137 21.18 28.49 2.95
C LEU A 137 20.58 27.27 2.23
N ASP A 138 20.39 26.18 2.95
CA ASP A 138 19.76 24.95 2.43
C ASP A 138 18.29 25.14 2.08
N VAL A 139 17.55 25.94 2.86
CA VAL A 139 16.14 26.25 2.59
C VAL A 139 16.03 27.16 1.36
N GLN A 140 16.92 28.15 1.22
CA GLN A 140 16.95 29.02 0.03
C GLN A 140 17.28 28.21 -1.24
N LYS A 141 18.29 27.36 -1.21
CA LYS A 141 18.63 26.45 -2.32
C LYS A 141 17.47 25.53 -2.68
N THR A 142 16.78 24.97 -1.68
CA THR A 142 15.63 24.10 -1.89
C THR A 142 14.47 24.85 -2.55
N LYS A 143 14.19 26.10 -2.15
CA LYS A 143 13.17 26.94 -2.80
C LYS A 143 13.51 27.22 -4.26
N ILE A 144 14.77 27.57 -4.56
CA ILE A 144 15.22 27.84 -5.93
C ILE A 144 15.12 26.56 -6.79
N LEU A 145 15.56 25.41 -6.28
CA LEU A 145 15.43 24.14 -6.97
C LEU A 145 13.98 23.78 -7.23
N PHE A 146 13.10 23.97 -6.25
CA PHE A 146 11.66 23.72 -6.41
C PHE A 146 11.05 24.64 -7.48
N ALA A 147 11.39 25.93 -7.48
CA ALA A 147 10.95 26.89 -8.48
C ALA A 147 11.41 26.50 -9.88
N LEU A 148 12.68 26.11 -10.02
CA LEU A 148 13.24 25.63 -11.28
C LEU A 148 12.53 24.38 -11.79
N MET A 149 12.33 23.38 -10.95
CA MET A 149 11.60 22.15 -11.30
C MET A 149 10.17 22.46 -11.74
N PHE A 150 9.50 23.41 -11.07
CA PHE A 150 8.16 23.82 -11.43
C PHE A 150 8.12 24.53 -12.78
N LEU A 151 9.03 25.50 -13.01
CA LEU A 151 9.14 26.25 -14.28
C LEU A 151 9.53 25.35 -15.46
N LEU A 152 10.39 24.37 -15.22
CA LEU A 152 10.81 23.38 -16.24
C LEU A 152 9.81 22.24 -16.38
N ARG A 153 8.61 22.32 -15.79
CA ARG A 153 7.55 21.29 -15.83
C ARG A 153 8.02 19.90 -15.40
N GLY A 154 8.91 19.84 -14.40
CA GLY A 154 9.42 18.60 -13.86
C GLY A 154 10.36 17.84 -14.81
N ILE A 155 10.98 18.53 -15.78
CA ILE A 155 12.06 17.94 -16.58
C ILE A 155 13.26 17.74 -15.65
N PRO A 156 13.73 16.48 -15.43
CA PRO A 156 14.85 16.18 -14.54
C PRO A 156 16.18 16.71 -15.09
#